data_ca1358adf1783c4979ec6c66acc0c873
#
_entry.id   ca1358adf1783c4979ec6c66acc0c873
#
_cell.length_a   1.000
_cell.length_b   1.000
_cell.length_c   1.000
_cell.angle_alpha   90.00
_cell.angle_beta   90.00
_cell.angle_gamma   90.00
#
_symmetry.space_group_name_H-M   'P 1'
#
loop_
_entity.id
_entity.type
_entity.pdbx_description
1 polymer ?
#
loop_
_entity_poly.entity_id
_entity_poly.type
_entity_poly.pdbx_seq_one_letter_code
_entity_poly.pdbx_strand_id
1 'polypeptide(L)'
;GHYNKYNKIEMEIFRNGELIGYNYYFFERNGEETIITNQFKFSVDLLGTTIFQVESYGEEKYIKDQLISFNSKTLQNDKEKFVNLELNKKTRKYDIKGSSFNGEATTNNVIGNWWNHKILQAGSQISPISGSIKEQVVTFIGKEKIDLYGKIYDVDHFTLKSKDMNIPKDKRLDFDIWYDQKNLRILKVSYSRMGNWAVSYTHLTLPTSPHV
;
A
#
# COMPACT_ATOMS: atom_id res chain seq x y z
N GLY A 1 14.00 -11.40 -2.54
CA GLY A 1 12.90 -11.20 -1.61
C GLY A 1 11.74 -12.12 -1.92
N HIS A 2 10.68 -12.05 -1.11
CA HIS A 2 9.51 -12.92 -1.26
C HIS A 2 8.76 -12.74 -2.57
N TYR A 3 8.92 -11.59 -3.20
CA TYR A 3 8.26 -11.25 -4.46
C TYR A 3 9.15 -11.44 -5.69
N ASN A 4 10.32 -12.07 -5.53
CA ASN A 4 11.27 -12.25 -6.65
C ASN A 4 10.71 -13.07 -7.82
N LYS A 5 9.77 -13.95 -7.55
CA LYS A 5 9.13 -14.79 -8.57
C LYS A 5 7.91 -14.15 -9.21
N TYR A 6 7.55 -12.93 -8.81
CA TYR A 6 6.41 -12.21 -9.36
C TYR A 6 6.90 -10.91 -10.00
N ASN A 7 6.35 -10.56 -11.14
CA ASN A 7 6.59 -9.26 -11.77
C ASN A 7 5.36 -8.36 -11.74
N LYS A 8 4.23 -8.88 -11.23
CA LYS A 8 2.98 -8.11 -11.11
C LYS A 8 2.12 -8.65 -9.99
N ILE A 9 1.53 -7.75 -9.23
CA ILE A 9 0.45 -8.04 -8.28
C ILE A 9 -0.75 -7.20 -8.68
N GLU A 10 -1.88 -7.84 -8.92
CA GLU A 10 -3.13 -7.17 -9.21
C GLU A 10 -4.06 -7.32 -8.02
N MET A 11 -4.61 -6.20 -7.57
CA MET A 11 -5.61 -6.17 -6.52
C MET A 11 -6.86 -5.48 -7.04
N GLU A 12 -8.00 -6.03 -6.72
CA GLU A 12 -9.28 -5.40 -7.03
C GLU A 12 -9.82 -4.70 -5.79
N ILE A 13 -10.44 -3.54 -5.98
CA ILE A 13 -10.97 -2.73 -4.90
C ILE A 13 -12.50 -2.84 -4.90
N PHE A 14 -13.04 -3.24 -3.76
CA PHE A 14 -14.48 -3.40 -3.56
C PHE A 14 -14.99 -2.47 -2.48
N ARG A 15 -16.18 -1.97 -2.65
CA ARG A 15 -16.94 -1.24 -1.63
C ARG A 15 -18.30 -1.91 -1.49
N ASN A 16 -18.60 -2.41 -0.29
CA ASN A 16 -19.86 -3.13 -0.03
C ASN A 16 -20.13 -4.25 -1.05
N GLY A 17 -19.07 -4.97 -1.47
CA GLY A 17 -19.16 -6.06 -2.42
C GLY A 17 -19.17 -5.65 -3.90
N GLU A 18 -19.20 -4.37 -4.20
CA GLU A 18 -19.16 -3.85 -5.57
C GLU A 18 -17.73 -3.52 -5.97
N LEU A 19 -17.33 -3.99 -7.16
CA LEU A 19 -16.02 -3.67 -7.73
C LEU A 19 -16.00 -2.19 -8.13
N ILE A 20 -15.08 -1.42 -7.54
CA ILE A 20 -14.98 0.03 -7.79
C ILE A 20 -13.64 0.45 -8.39
N GLY A 21 -12.67 -0.44 -8.46
CA GLY A 21 -11.36 -0.09 -9.02
C GLY A 21 -10.32 -1.17 -8.83
N TYR A 22 -9.08 -0.77 -8.98
CA TYR A 22 -7.96 -1.69 -8.92
C TYR A 22 -6.72 -1.03 -8.31
N ASN A 23 -5.79 -1.88 -7.85
CA ASN A 23 -4.48 -1.48 -7.34
C ASN A 23 -3.46 -2.48 -7.90
N TYR A 24 -2.51 -1.98 -8.68
CA TYR A 24 -1.50 -2.80 -9.35
C TYR A 24 -0.11 -2.44 -8.85
N TYR A 25 0.72 -3.47 -8.65
CA TYR A 25 2.15 -3.33 -8.42
C TYR A 25 2.91 -4.06 -9.51
N PHE A 26 3.84 -3.35 -10.13
CA PHE A 26 4.73 -3.91 -11.16
C PHE A 26 6.15 -3.93 -10.63
N PHE A 27 6.84 -5.04 -10.79
CA PHE A 27 8.21 -5.24 -10.28
C PHE A 27 9.17 -5.37 -11.45
N GLU A 28 10.20 -4.54 -11.46
CA GLU A 28 11.27 -4.57 -12.45
C GLU A 28 12.60 -4.68 -11.72
N ARG A 29 13.39 -5.69 -12.09
CA ARG A 29 14.64 -6.00 -11.40
C ARG A 29 15.79 -5.99 -12.38
N ASN A 30 16.81 -5.17 -12.09
CA ASN A 30 18.01 -5.02 -12.88
C ASN A 30 19.21 -5.13 -11.93
N GLY A 31 19.77 -6.35 -11.79
CA GLY A 31 20.86 -6.57 -10.85
C GLY A 31 20.44 -6.32 -9.40
N GLU A 32 21.10 -5.38 -8.73
CA GLU A 32 20.78 -5.02 -7.34
C GLU A 32 19.64 -4.03 -7.23
N GLU A 33 19.22 -3.43 -8.34
CA GLU A 33 18.16 -2.44 -8.37
C GLU A 33 16.80 -3.11 -8.57
N THR A 34 15.83 -2.67 -7.80
CA THR A 34 14.42 -3.04 -7.97
C THR A 34 13.58 -1.79 -8.03
N ILE A 35 12.75 -1.70 -9.05
CA ILE A 35 11.78 -0.62 -9.22
C ILE A 35 10.40 -1.21 -9.08
N ILE A 36 9.59 -0.64 -8.19
CA ILE A 36 8.20 -1.03 -8.01
C ILE A 36 7.33 0.15 -8.43
N THR A 37 6.52 -0.07 -9.44
CA THR A 37 5.54 0.90 -9.90
C THR A 37 4.18 0.53 -9.34
N ASN A 38 3.51 1.48 -8.72
CA ASN A 38 2.16 1.31 -8.20
C ASN A 38 1.19 2.19 -8.99
N GLN A 39 0.11 1.58 -9.43
CA GLN A 39 -1.00 2.30 -10.05
C GLN A 39 -2.28 1.87 -9.36
N PHE A 40 -3.02 2.83 -8.82
CA PHE A 40 -4.35 2.51 -8.33
C PHE A 40 -5.37 3.54 -8.78
N LYS A 41 -6.58 3.06 -8.98
CA LYS A 41 -7.68 3.90 -9.41
C LYS A 41 -8.98 3.31 -8.86
N PHE A 42 -9.80 4.16 -8.28
CA PHE A 42 -11.16 3.76 -7.92
C PHE A 42 -12.10 4.96 -7.97
N SER A 43 -13.38 4.66 -8.14
CA SER A 43 -14.43 5.67 -8.09
C SER A 43 -15.65 5.13 -7.36
N VAL A 44 -16.32 6.00 -6.64
CA VAL A 44 -17.55 5.70 -5.94
C VAL A 44 -18.67 6.52 -6.57
N ASP A 45 -19.68 5.81 -7.09
CA ASP A 45 -20.83 6.42 -7.72
C ASP A 45 -22.04 6.28 -6.81
N LEU A 46 -22.89 7.29 -6.80
CA LEU A 46 -24.16 7.30 -6.10
C LEU A 46 -25.23 7.86 -7.03
N LEU A 47 -26.25 7.05 -7.31
CA LEU A 47 -27.36 7.44 -8.20
C LEU A 47 -26.91 7.96 -9.56
N GLY A 48 -25.91 7.28 -10.13
CA GLY A 48 -25.36 7.63 -11.44
C GLY A 48 -24.38 8.79 -11.46
N THR A 49 -24.05 9.34 -10.31
CA THR A 49 -23.09 10.44 -10.19
C THR A 49 -21.85 9.99 -9.44
N THR A 50 -20.67 10.29 -9.99
CA THR A 50 -19.40 10.04 -9.29
C THR A 50 -19.25 11.04 -8.14
N ILE A 51 -19.22 10.53 -6.91
CA ILE A 51 -19.08 11.37 -5.71
C ILE A 51 -17.68 11.40 -5.14
N PHE A 52 -16.84 10.42 -5.52
CA PHE A 52 -15.45 10.35 -5.10
C PHE A 52 -14.65 9.52 -6.09
N GLN A 53 -13.47 10.01 -6.43
CA GLN A 53 -12.56 9.26 -7.30
C GLN A 53 -11.11 9.55 -6.93
N VAL A 54 -10.26 8.53 -7.09
CA VAL A 54 -8.82 8.61 -6.85
C VAL A 54 -8.11 7.92 -8.00
N GLU A 55 -7.04 8.56 -8.46
CA GLU A 55 -6.12 7.98 -9.43
C GLU A 55 -4.71 8.31 -8.99
N SER A 56 -3.86 7.30 -8.84
CA SER A 56 -2.52 7.46 -8.31
C SER A 56 -1.50 6.65 -9.09
N TYR A 57 -0.32 7.24 -9.24
CA TYR A 57 0.85 6.60 -9.79
C TYR A 57 2.03 6.86 -8.87
N GLY A 58 2.75 5.81 -8.49
CA GLY A 58 3.93 5.92 -7.65
C GLY A 58 5.04 4.99 -8.12
N GLU A 59 6.28 5.36 -7.79
CA GLU A 59 7.45 4.56 -8.12
C GLU A 59 8.40 4.52 -6.93
N GLU A 60 8.71 3.31 -6.46
CA GLU A 60 9.71 3.04 -5.43
C GLU A 60 10.96 2.46 -6.09
N LYS A 61 12.12 2.97 -5.73
CA LYS A 61 13.39 2.44 -6.18
C LYS A 61 14.19 1.94 -4.99
N TYR A 62 14.61 0.68 -5.07
CA TYR A 62 15.45 0.03 -4.06
C TYR A 62 16.77 -0.38 -4.68
N ILE A 63 17.84 -0.25 -3.90
CA ILE A 63 19.12 -0.90 -4.20
C ILE A 63 19.34 -1.90 -3.08
N LYS A 64 19.43 -3.19 -3.45
CA LYS A 64 19.29 -4.30 -2.52
C LYS A 64 17.95 -4.14 -1.80
N ASP A 65 17.92 -4.05 -0.49
CA ASP A 65 16.68 -3.88 0.27
C ASP A 65 16.50 -2.46 0.83
N GLN A 66 17.33 -1.51 0.37
CA GLN A 66 17.28 -0.13 0.84
C GLN A 66 16.51 0.76 -0.12
N LEU A 67 15.47 1.40 0.38
CA LEU A 67 14.74 2.40 -0.38
C LEU A 67 15.65 3.59 -0.68
N ILE A 68 15.77 3.93 -1.96
CA ILE A 68 16.60 5.04 -2.46
C ILE A 68 15.74 6.24 -2.81
N SER A 69 14.59 6.01 -3.44
CA SER A 69 13.69 7.09 -3.81
C SER A 69 12.25 6.59 -3.89
N PHE A 70 11.33 7.51 -3.68
CA PHE A 70 9.91 7.30 -3.90
C PHE A 70 9.31 8.58 -4.47
N ASN A 71 8.58 8.45 -5.57
CA ASN A 71 7.89 9.56 -6.20
C ASN A 71 6.47 9.15 -6.52
N SER A 72 5.50 9.99 -6.20
CA SER A 72 4.11 9.73 -6.52
C SER A 72 3.36 10.99 -6.91
N LYS A 73 2.33 10.78 -7.71
CA LYS A 73 1.31 11.79 -8.05
C LYS A 73 -0.05 11.17 -7.90
N THR A 74 -0.95 11.86 -7.23
CA THR A 74 -2.31 11.40 -6.96
C THR A 74 -3.29 12.50 -7.27
N LEU A 75 -4.35 12.16 -8.00
CA LEU A 75 -5.48 13.03 -8.21
C LEU A 75 -6.64 12.49 -7.37
N GLN A 76 -7.03 13.24 -6.36
CA GLN A 76 -8.15 12.90 -5.46
C GLN A 76 -9.26 13.91 -5.70
N ASN A 77 -10.31 13.49 -6.40
CA ASN A 77 -11.26 14.41 -7.03
C ASN A 77 -10.48 15.42 -7.88
N ASP A 78 -10.55 16.69 -7.56
CA ASP A 78 -9.82 17.74 -8.29
C ASP A 78 -8.51 18.16 -7.60
N LYS A 79 -8.14 17.51 -6.51
CA LYS A 79 -6.94 17.86 -5.75
C LYS A 79 -5.76 17.00 -6.19
N GLU A 80 -4.68 17.67 -6.57
CA GLU A 80 -3.40 17.03 -6.83
C GLU A 80 -2.61 16.88 -5.53
N LYS A 81 -2.09 15.68 -5.31
CA LYS A 81 -1.19 15.38 -4.21
C LYS A 81 0.06 14.73 -4.75
N PHE A 82 1.16 14.90 -4.05
CA PHE A 82 2.44 14.35 -4.50
C PHE A 82 3.33 13.99 -3.34
N VAL A 83 4.32 13.13 -3.63
CA VAL A 83 5.44 12.84 -2.73
C VAL A 83 6.69 12.73 -3.57
N ASN A 84 7.76 13.39 -3.12
CA ASN A 84 9.11 13.19 -3.62
C ASN A 84 10.00 12.89 -2.43
N LEU A 85 10.59 11.71 -2.42
CA LEU A 85 11.43 11.22 -1.34
C LEU A 85 12.75 10.73 -1.89
N GLU A 86 13.85 11.12 -1.25
CA GLU A 86 15.17 10.63 -1.58
C GLU A 86 15.95 10.27 -0.31
N LEU A 87 16.73 9.20 -0.39
CA LEU A 87 17.69 8.87 0.65
C LEU A 87 18.88 9.84 0.55
N ASN A 88 19.10 10.60 1.60
CA ASN A 88 20.26 11.46 1.72
C ASN A 88 21.43 10.62 2.26
N LYS A 89 22.45 10.42 1.44
CA LYS A 89 23.61 9.57 1.78
C LYS A 89 24.48 10.15 2.90
N LYS A 90 24.43 11.48 3.11
CA LYS A 90 25.20 12.14 4.15
C LYS A 90 24.53 12.00 5.52
N THR A 91 23.23 12.26 5.59
CA THR A 91 22.47 12.17 6.84
C THR A 91 21.98 10.77 7.15
N ARG A 92 21.90 9.91 6.11
CA ARG A 92 21.31 8.57 6.16
C ARG A 92 19.84 8.59 6.56
N LYS A 93 19.15 9.68 6.20
CA LYS A 93 17.72 9.86 6.39
C LYS A 93 17.05 10.11 5.06
N TYR A 94 15.74 9.95 5.04
CA TYR A 94 14.95 10.33 3.88
C TYR A 94 14.64 11.81 3.92
N ASP A 95 14.88 12.52 2.81
CA ASP A 95 14.39 13.86 2.59
C ASP A 95 13.05 13.76 1.86
N ILE A 96 12.01 14.35 2.43
CA ILE A 96 10.65 14.26 1.91
C ILE A 96 10.13 15.63 1.54
N LYS A 97 9.60 15.74 0.33
CA LYS A 97 8.77 16.86 -0.11
C LYS A 97 7.44 16.29 -0.54
N GLY A 98 6.40 16.53 0.24
CA GLY A 98 5.07 16.03 -0.04
C GLY A 98 4.00 17.08 0.14
N SER A 99 2.81 16.76 -0.31
CA SER A 99 1.66 17.66 -0.21
C SER A 99 1.32 18.03 1.23
N SER A 100 1.59 17.14 2.19
CA SER A 100 1.25 17.35 3.60
C SER A 100 2.43 17.33 4.55
N PHE A 101 3.65 17.14 4.04
CA PHE A 101 4.83 17.11 4.89
C PHE A 101 6.10 17.41 4.09
N ASN A 102 6.93 18.30 4.64
CA ASN A 102 8.26 18.56 4.13
C ASN A 102 9.25 18.42 5.30
N GLY A 103 10.22 17.54 5.18
CA GLY A 103 11.19 17.32 6.24
C GLY A 103 11.94 16.02 6.06
N GLU A 104 12.47 15.50 7.17
CA GLU A 104 13.26 14.30 7.20
C GLU A 104 12.53 13.18 7.92
N ALA A 105 12.84 11.94 7.54
CA ALA A 105 12.39 10.75 8.22
C ALA A 105 13.53 9.74 8.34
N THR A 106 13.55 8.98 9.43
CA THR A 106 14.53 7.90 9.59
C THR A 106 14.26 6.76 8.64
N THR A 107 15.28 5.98 8.32
CA THR A 107 15.18 4.83 7.44
C THR A 107 14.43 3.64 8.05
N ASN A 108 13.99 3.75 9.31
CA ASN A 108 13.08 2.80 9.93
C ASN A 108 11.66 2.92 9.39
N ASN A 109 11.34 4.02 8.74
CA ASN A 109 10.06 4.21 8.10
C ASN A 109 9.97 3.43 6.80
N VAL A 110 8.79 2.92 6.51
CA VAL A 110 8.45 2.27 5.23
C VAL A 110 7.41 3.10 4.49
N ILE A 111 7.36 2.94 3.19
CA ILE A 111 6.27 3.50 2.41
C ILE A 111 4.99 2.69 2.71
N GLY A 112 3.86 3.34 2.85
CA GLY A 112 2.58 2.70 3.14
C GLY A 112 2.01 1.92 1.97
N ASN A 113 2.70 0.88 1.55
CA ASN A 113 2.30 -0.03 0.48
C ASN A 113 2.14 -1.45 1.02
N TRP A 114 1.27 -2.23 0.38
CA TRP A 114 0.93 -3.56 0.86
C TRP A 114 1.83 -4.68 0.32
N TRP A 115 2.51 -4.43 -0.79
CA TRP A 115 3.40 -5.44 -1.38
C TRP A 115 4.56 -5.80 -0.46
N ASN A 116 4.98 -4.89 0.40
CA ASN A 116 6.15 -5.07 1.27
C ASN A 116 5.70 -5.43 2.69
N HIS A 117 5.90 -6.70 3.06
CA HIS A 117 5.50 -7.19 4.38
C HIS A 117 6.29 -6.54 5.53
N LYS A 118 7.36 -5.80 5.27
CA LYS A 118 8.08 -5.02 6.29
C LYS A 118 7.18 -4.00 6.97
N ILE A 119 6.08 -3.61 6.34
CA ILE A 119 5.08 -2.73 6.97
C ILE A 119 4.53 -3.32 8.27
N LEU A 120 4.52 -4.65 8.40
CA LEU A 120 4.03 -5.34 9.61
C LEU A 120 4.97 -5.16 10.81
N GLN A 121 6.22 -4.79 10.59
CA GLN A 121 7.24 -4.64 11.64
C GLN A 121 7.58 -3.18 11.92
N ALA A 122 7.04 -2.25 11.12
CA ALA A 122 7.35 -0.85 11.24
C ALA A 122 6.48 -0.16 12.28
N GLY A 123 7.06 0.72 13.07
CA GLY A 123 6.34 1.55 14.05
C GLY A 123 5.75 2.81 13.43
N SER A 124 6.09 3.12 12.18
CA SER A 124 5.54 4.23 11.43
C SER A 124 5.68 4.01 9.94
N GLN A 125 4.85 4.68 9.17
CA GLN A 125 4.89 4.63 7.71
C GLN A 125 4.80 6.04 7.12
N ILE A 126 5.32 6.17 5.91
CA ILE A 126 5.22 7.38 5.13
C ILE A 126 4.05 7.20 4.16
N SER A 127 3.10 8.14 4.19
CA SER A 127 1.96 8.10 3.27
C SER A 127 2.45 8.18 1.83
N PRO A 128 2.09 7.23 0.97
CA PRO A 128 2.46 7.27 -0.44
C PRO A 128 1.71 8.36 -1.23
N ILE A 129 0.72 8.98 -0.62
CA ILE A 129 -0.12 9.99 -1.25
C ILE A 129 0.32 11.40 -0.88
N SER A 130 0.69 11.63 0.38
CA SER A 130 0.92 12.98 0.90
C SER A 130 2.30 13.19 1.53
N GLY A 131 3.04 12.12 1.81
CA GLY A 131 4.35 12.18 2.46
C GLY A 131 4.28 12.29 3.98
N SER A 132 3.11 12.40 4.59
CA SER A 132 3.00 12.49 6.04
C SER A 132 3.46 11.20 6.72
N ILE A 133 4.11 11.36 7.87
CA ILE A 133 4.58 10.24 8.68
C ILE A 133 3.48 9.89 9.66
N LYS A 134 3.09 8.61 9.68
CA LYS A 134 2.00 8.12 10.52
C LYS A 134 2.52 6.99 11.42
N GLU A 135 2.45 7.21 12.72
CA GLU A 135 2.74 6.16 13.69
C GLU A 135 1.64 5.12 13.71
N GLN A 136 2.02 3.86 13.86
CA GLN A 136 1.10 2.74 13.77
C GLN A 136 1.39 1.67 14.80
N VAL A 137 0.37 0.86 15.08
CA VAL A 137 0.45 -0.36 15.87
C VAL A 137 -0.08 -1.50 15.02
N VAL A 138 0.74 -2.53 14.87
CA VAL A 138 0.38 -3.75 14.15
C VAL A 138 0.19 -4.87 15.15
N THR A 139 -0.96 -5.55 15.07
CA THR A 139 -1.32 -6.64 15.97
C THR A 139 -1.63 -7.90 15.17
N PHE A 140 -1.02 -9.01 15.54
CA PHE A 140 -1.38 -10.31 14.97
C PHE A 140 -2.70 -10.79 15.61
N ILE A 141 -3.71 -11.04 14.78
CA ILE A 141 -5.03 -11.48 15.24
C ILE A 141 -5.09 -12.99 15.29
N GLY A 142 -4.56 -13.68 14.29
CA GLY A 142 -4.58 -15.12 14.25
C GLY A 142 -4.42 -15.68 12.84
N LYS A 143 -4.45 -17.01 12.79
CA LYS A 143 -4.43 -17.75 11.53
C LYS A 143 -5.86 -18.02 11.09
N GLU A 144 -6.13 -17.81 9.82
CA GLU A 144 -7.46 -17.94 9.23
C GLU A 144 -7.37 -18.62 7.86
N LYS A 145 -8.53 -18.97 7.34
CA LYS A 145 -8.68 -19.38 5.94
C LYS A 145 -9.57 -18.37 5.25
N ILE A 146 -9.19 -17.96 4.07
CA ILE A 146 -10.01 -17.07 3.24
C ILE A 146 -10.22 -17.67 1.86
N ASP A 147 -11.38 -17.44 1.29
CA ASP A 147 -11.75 -17.83 -0.07
C ASP A 147 -11.59 -16.61 -0.99
N LEU A 148 -10.72 -16.76 -1.98
CA LEU A 148 -10.57 -15.75 -3.03
C LEU A 148 -10.86 -16.41 -4.38
N TYR A 149 -11.99 -16.08 -4.96
CA TYR A 149 -12.41 -16.61 -6.27
C TYR A 149 -12.41 -18.13 -6.33
N GLY A 150 -12.90 -18.78 -5.27
CA GLY A 150 -13.02 -20.23 -5.20
C GLY A 150 -11.76 -20.96 -4.74
N LYS A 151 -10.68 -20.25 -4.49
CA LYS A 151 -9.45 -20.84 -3.95
C LYS A 151 -9.30 -20.48 -2.48
N ILE A 152 -9.02 -21.49 -1.65
CA ILE A 152 -8.83 -21.33 -0.20
C ILE A 152 -7.36 -21.10 0.08
N TYR A 153 -7.07 -20.07 0.86
CA TYR A 153 -5.71 -19.72 1.30
C TYR A 153 -5.61 -19.78 2.82
N ASP A 154 -4.50 -20.32 3.30
CA ASP A 154 -4.13 -20.18 4.71
C ASP A 154 -3.42 -18.85 4.90
N VAL A 155 -3.93 -18.01 5.79
CA VAL A 155 -3.49 -16.65 5.95
C VAL A 155 -3.19 -16.31 7.40
N ASP A 156 -2.31 -15.33 7.57
CA ASP A 156 -2.12 -14.62 8.82
C ASP A 156 -2.88 -13.30 8.75
N HIS A 157 -3.75 -13.09 9.73
CA HIS A 157 -4.56 -11.88 9.85
C HIS A 157 -3.93 -10.92 10.85
N PHE A 158 -3.74 -9.68 10.43
CA PHE A 158 -3.22 -8.58 11.25
C PHE A 158 -4.18 -7.40 11.22
N THR A 159 -4.13 -6.59 12.28
CA THR A 159 -4.65 -5.22 12.21
C THR A 159 -3.48 -4.25 12.18
N LEU A 160 -3.66 -3.17 11.46
CA LEU A 160 -2.72 -2.05 11.41
C LEU A 160 -3.52 -0.78 11.67
N LYS A 161 -3.28 -0.17 12.81
CA LYS A 161 -4.04 1.00 13.27
C LYS A 161 -3.12 2.13 13.64
N SER A 162 -3.60 3.36 13.51
CA SER A 162 -2.90 4.53 14.03
C SER A 162 -2.61 4.34 15.51
N LYS A 163 -1.41 4.71 15.95
CA LYS A 163 -1.02 4.68 17.36
C LYS A 163 -1.92 5.62 18.17
N ASP A 164 -2.17 6.83 17.64
CA ASP A 164 -3.13 7.78 18.23
C ASP A 164 -4.47 7.64 17.53
N MET A 165 -5.47 7.15 18.22
CA MET A 165 -6.83 6.96 17.70
C MET A 165 -7.72 8.20 17.87
N ASN A 166 -7.19 9.28 18.43
CA ASN A 166 -7.94 10.54 18.59
C ASN A 166 -7.87 11.44 17.35
N ILE A 167 -7.05 11.09 16.37
CA ILE A 167 -7.01 11.82 15.09
C ILE A 167 -8.29 11.58 14.29
N PRO A 168 -8.69 12.48 13.40
CA PRO A 168 -9.91 12.34 12.59
C PRO A 168 -9.95 11.01 11.82
N LYS A 169 -11.13 10.42 11.71
CA LYS A 169 -11.32 9.12 11.04
C LYS A 169 -10.77 9.07 9.62
N ASP A 170 -10.93 10.14 8.87
CA ASP A 170 -10.44 10.23 7.49
C ASP A 170 -8.92 10.26 7.36
N LYS A 171 -8.21 10.50 8.47
CA LYS A 171 -6.75 10.54 8.52
C LYS A 171 -6.15 9.36 9.27
N ARG A 172 -6.97 8.51 9.90
CA ARG A 172 -6.50 7.36 10.66
C ARG A 172 -6.15 6.19 9.76
N LEU A 173 -5.13 5.44 10.21
CA LEU A 173 -4.90 4.09 9.73
C LEU A 173 -5.84 3.15 10.52
N ASP A 174 -6.60 2.33 9.82
CA ASP A 174 -7.49 1.36 10.45
C ASP A 174 -7.76 0.24 9.45
N PHE A 175 -6.81 -0.72 9.41
CA PHE A 175 -6.80 -1.77 8.41
C PHE A 175 -6.83 -3.14 9.05
N ASP A 176 -7.51 -4.06 8.37
CA ASP A 176 -7.33 -5.50 8.52
C ASP A 176 -6.58 -6.01 7.31
N ILE A 177 -5.57 -6.85 7.53
CA ILE A 177 -4.64 -7.28 6.50
C ILE A 177 -4.46 -8.79 6.58
N TRP A 178 -4.51 -9.47 5.44
CA TRP A 178 -4.31 -10.91 5.35
C TRP A 178 -3.15 -11.21 4.41
N TYR A 179 -2.14 -11.86 4.95
CA TYR A 179 -0.97 -12.31 4.20
C TYR A 179 -0.98 -13.83 4.08
N ASP A 180 -0.53 -14.33 2.93
CA ASP A 180 -0.35 -15.76 2.71
C ASP A 180 0.72 -16.29 3.68
N GLN A 181 0.41 -17.33 4.45
CA GLN A 181 1.36 -17.91 5.39
C GLN A 181 2.60 -18.49 4.71
N LYS A 182 2.48 -18.96 3.47
CA LYS A 182 3.57 -19.64 2.77
C LYS A 182 4.64 -18.68 2.28
N ASN A 183 4.24 -17.52 1.73
CA ASN A 183 5.16 -16.66 1.01
C ASN A 183 5.08 -15.19 1.42
N LEU A 184 4.33 -14.86 2.46
CA LEU A 184 4.14 -13.50 2.98
C LEU A 184 3.64 -12.53 1.90
N ARG A 185 2.88 -13.04 0.95
CA ARG A 185 2.27 -12.25 -0.10
C ARG A 185 0.95 -11.67 0.39
N ILE A 186 0.73 -10.40 0.09
CA ILE A 186 -0.55 -9.76 0.42
C ILE A 186 -1.68 -10.42 -0.36
N LEU A 187 -2.77 -10.76 0.31
CA LEU A 187 -3.96 -11.34 -0.31
C LEU A 187 -5.18 -10.46 -0.17
N LYS A 188 -5.35 -9.79 0.97
CA LYS A 188 -6.52 -8.97 1.19
C LYS A 188 -6.21 -7.84 2.17
N VAL A 189 -6.79 -6.70 1.93
CA VAL A 189 -6.80 -5.55 2.85
C VAL A 189 -8.23 -5.04 2.93
N SER A 190 -8.70 -4.74 4.14
CA SER A 190 -9.96 -4.03 4.31
C SER A 190 -9.79 -2.87 5.27
N TYR A 191 -10.56 -1.81 5.07
CA TYR A 191 -10.57 -0.64 5.93
C TYR A 191 -11.88 0.10 5.82
N SER A 192 -12.19 0.87 6.88
CA SER A 192 -13.33 1.77 6.90
C SER A 192 -12.85 3.18 6.66
N ARG A 193 -13.47 3.86 5.72
CA ARG A 193 -13.18 5.26 5.39
C ARG A 193 -14.47 6.00 5.05
N MET A 194 -14.40 7.33 5.08
CA MET A 194 -15.49 8.18 4.64
C MET A 194 -16.80 7.84 5.35
N GLY A 195 -16.74 7.83 6.67
CA GLY A 195 -17.89 7.49 7.49
C GLY A 195 -18.11 5.98 7.58
N ASN A 196 -19.23 5.53 7.06
CA ASN A 196 -19.63 4.11 7.18
C ASN A 196 -19.17 3.23 6.00
N TRP A 197 -18.31 3.76 5.13
CA TRP A 197 -17.89 3.00 3.96
C TRP A 197 -16.72 2.10 4.29
N ALA A 198 -16.84 0.83 3.92
CA ALA A 198 -15.76 -0.13 3.98
C ALA A 198 -15.24 -0.40 2.57
N VAL A 199 -13.92 -0.37 2.41
CA VAL A 199 -13.26 -0.70 1.15
C VAL A 199 -12.38 -1.91 1.37
N SER A 200 -12.51 -2.92 0.51
CA SER A 200 -11.70 -4.12 0.57
C SER A 200 -10.89 -4.27 -0.71
N TYR A 201 -9.64 -4.67 -0.55
CA TYR A 201 -8.76 -5.02 -1.65
C TYR A 201 -8.71 -6.54 -1.74
N THR A 202 -8.96 -7.09 -2.92
CA THR A 202 -8.82 -8.52 -3.17
C THR A 202 -7.69 -8.72 -4.15
N HIS A 203 -6.73 -9.54 -3.77
CA HIS A 203 -5.51 -9.73 -4.51
C HIS A 203 -5.67 -10.76 -5.63
N LEU A 204 -5.19 -10.39 -6.82
CA LEU A 204 -4.91 -11.31 -7.90
C LEU A 204 -3.42 -11.28 -8.18
N THR A 205 -2.77 -12.44 -8.10
CA THR A 205 -1.34 -12.55 -8.38
C THR A 205 -1.15 -13.31 -9.67
N LEU A 206 -0.38 -12.71 -10.58
CA LEU A 206 0.07 -13.38 -11.77
C LEU A 206 1.50 -13.82 -11.56
N PRO A 207 1.80 -15.12 -11.69
CA PRO A 207 3.17 -15.58 -11.59
C PRO A 207 4.02 -14.96 -12.69
N THR A 208 5.32 -14.82 -12.41
CA THR A 208 6.28 -14.43 -13.44
C THR A 208 6.23 -15.39 -14.59
N SER A 209 6.16 -14.86 -15.79
CA SER A 209 6.08 -15.68 -16.98
C SER A 209 7.34 -16.53 -17.12
N PRO A 210 7.23 -17.86 -17.16
CA PRO A 210 8.40 -18.74 -17.10
C PRO A 210 9.19 -18.80 -18.39
N HIS A 211 8.58 -18.39 -19.47
CA HIS A 211 9.23 -18.47 -20.73
C HIS A 211 9.78 -17.19 -21.20
N VAL A 212 9.75 -16.38 -20.38
CA VAL A 212 10.22 -15.09 -20.71
C VAL A 212 11.60 -14.92 -20.16
#